data_edf4ab7c6d532c8a0eddf75c753c9713
#
_entry.id   edf4ab7c6d532c8a0eddf75c753c9713
#
_cell.length_a   1.000
_cell.length_b   1.000
_cell.length_c   1.000
_cell.angle_alpha   90.00
_cell.angle_beta   90.00
_cell.angle_gamma   90.00
#
_symmetry.space_group_name_H-M   'P 1'
#
loop_
_entity.id
_entity.type
_entity.pdbx_description
1 polymer ?
#
loop_
_entity_poly.entity_id
_entity_poly.type
_entity_poly.pdbx_seq_one_letter_code
_entity_poly.pdbx_strand_id
1 'polypeptide(L)'
;MTVQQRGLGSNGSDNEDAMGSVKTILVTGGAGFIGGWFIRHLLQVYGTRYTVLCFDILDYCASKCNIHPVEHLPNFHFFGGDLCDPDRVTAVFQQFTVDAIVHFAANSHVDQSLVNPVSFTRNNVTGTHVLLEAARQAGTVVRFIHVSTDEVYGENRPNQDYAFTEEDRLNPTNPYSASKAAAEMIANAYRYSFHMPIIITRCNNVFGPCQYPEKLIPKFAMQMLRSQRMTLHGEGNAVRGFVFAGDVVNAFDLILHRGLVSETYNISSKEQIKVIDVAKRILRWFHAGPSHACEQYLETVTDRPFNDRMYWTDDSKLRQLGWEEKVSFDDALTMTLEWYRDHGETFWSDPGPVCKLNGGPG
;
A
#
# COMPACT_ATOMS: atom_id res chain seq x y z
N MET A 1 17.78 34.14 27.83
CA MET A 1 16.62 33.27 27.87
C MET A 1 17.07 31.86 27.44
N THR A 2 17.17 30.99 28.40
CA THR A 2 17.75 29.64 28.23
C THR A 2 16.68 28.71 27.62
N VAL A 3 16.91 28.26 26.40
CA VAL A 3 16.04 27.26 25.75
C VAL A 3 16.39 25.90 26.37
N GLN A 4 15.50 25.36 27.18
CA GLN A 4 15.57 23.96 27.62
C GLN A 4 15.30 23.05 26.41
N GLN A 5 16.32 22.31 26.00
CA GLN A 5 16.18 21.13 25.15
C GLN A 5 15.37 20.08 25.94
N ARG A 6 14.10 19.90 25.59
CA ARG A 6 13.36 18.69 25.97
C ARG A 6 13.82 17.55 25.08
N GLY A 7 14.44 16.54 25.67
CA GLY A 7 14.89 15.34 25.00
C GLY A 7 13.73 14.60 24.35
N LEU A 8 13.90 14.22 23.10
CA LEU A 8 13.05 13.29 22.35
C LEU A 8 13.25 11.87 22.91
N GLY A 9 12.47 11.53 23.91
CA GLY A 9 12.35 10.20 24.46
C GLY A 9 10.92 10.01 24.92
N SER A 10 9.97 9.76 24.00
CA SER A 10 8.64 9.36 24.38
C SER A 10 8.67 7.90 24.78
N ASN A 11 8.41 7.62 26.05
CA ASN A 11 8.25 6.29 26.62
C ASN A 11 7.05 5.56 25.96
N GLY A 12 7.12 4.23 25.86
CA GLY A 12 6.05 3.41 25.26
C GLY A 12 4.66 3.59 25.89
N SER A 13 4.57 4.11 27.14
CA SER A 13 3.33 4.47 27.83
C SER A 13 2.54 5.60 27.14
N ASP A 14 3.23 6.62 26.61
CA ASP A 14 2.56 7.77 25.98
C ASP A 14 1.87 7.40 24.64
N ASN A 15 2.32 6.32 24.01
CA ASN A 15 1.79 5.82 22.74
C ASN A 15 0.50 4.98 22.92
N GLU A 16 0.41 4.17 23.99
CA GLU A 16 -0.79 3.40 24.33
C GLU A 16 -1.92 4.32 24.80
N ASP A 17 -1.60 5.37 25.55
CA ASP A 17 -2.56 6.39 26.00
C ASP A 17 -3.13 7.20 24.82
N ALA A 18 -2.32 7.54 23.82
CA ALA A 18 -2.78 8.27 22.64
C ALA A 18 -3.81 7.47 21.81
N MET A 19 -3.60 6.15 21.65
CA MET A 19 -4.54 5.29 20.91
C MET A 19 -5.83 5.00 21.69
N GLY A 20 -5.82 5.11 23.03
CA GLY A 20 -7.03 5.00 23.85
C GLY A 20 -8.07 6.07 23.53
N SER A 21 -7.63 7.25 23.09
CA SER A 21 -8.49 8.39 22.72
C SER A 21 -9.00 8.35 21.28
N VAL A 22 -8.36 7.59 20.37
CA VAL A 22 -8.75 7.52 18.95
C VAL A 22 -10.14 6.91 18.80
N LYS A 23 -11.01 7.62 18.09
CA LYS A 23 -12.37 7.21 17.73
C LYS A 23 -12.62 7.23 16.23
N THR A 24 -12.02 8.17 15.52
CA THR A 24 -12.29 8.38 14.10
C THR A 24 -10.99 8.24 13.30
N ILE A 25 -10.99 7.33 12.34
CA ILE A 25 -9.84 7.05 11.47
C ILE A 25 -10.20 7.41 10.03
N LEU A 26 -9.46 8.32 9.43
CA LEU A 26 -9.56 8.65 8.01
C LEU A 26 -8.59 7.76 7.21
N VAL A 27 -9.13 6.99 6.27
CA VAL A 27 -8.38 6.16 5.33
C VAL A 27 -8.54 6.75 3.94
N THR A 28 -7.47 7.33 3.39
CA THR A 28 -7.48 7.83 2.01
C THR A 28 -7.01 6.74 1.05
N GLY A 29 -7.54 6.72 -0.17
CA GLY A 29 -7.34 5.59 -1.09
C GLY A 29 -8.04 4.31 -0.59
N GLY A 30 -9.11 4.47 0.22
CA GLY A 30 -9.77 3.37 0.89
C GLY A 30 -10.62 2.49 -0.02
N ALA A 31 -10.99 2.96 -1.22
CA ALA A 31 -11.63 2.14 -2.25
C ALA A 31 -10.61 1.44 -3.17
N GLY A 32 -9.31 1.70 -2.98
CA GLY A 32 -8.21 0.97 -3.61
C GLY A 32 -7.97 -0.41 -2.98
N PHE A 33 -6.98 -1.13 -3.50
CA PHE A 33 -6.64 -2.49 -3.06
C PHE A 33 -6.27 -2.55 -1.57
N ILE A 34 -5.14 -1.96 -1.16
CA ILE A 34 -4.63 -2.07 0.22
C ILE A 34 -5.55 -1.34 1.20
N GLY A 35 -6.01 -0.13 0.83
CA GLY A 35 -6.92 0.65 1.67
C GLY A 35 -8.24 -0.06 1.94
N GLY A 36 -8.82 -0.74 0.94
CA GLY A 36 -10.03 -1.54 1.10
C GLY A 36 -9.84 -2.75 2.02
N TRP A 37 -8.70 -3.45 1.89
CA TRP A 37 -8.33 -4.52 2.84
C TRP A 37 -8.21 -3.99 4.26
N PHE A 38 -7.55 -2.85 4.44
CA PHE A 38 -7.35 -2.24 5.76
C PHE A 38 -8.66 -1.78 6.40
N ILE A 39 -9.56 -1.14 5.63
CA ILE A 39 -10.88 -0.73 6.12
C ILE A 39 -11.70 -1.94 6.58
N ARG A 40 -11.76 -3.00 5.77
CA ARG A 40 -12.46 -4.23 6.15
C ARG A 40 -11.86 -4.85 7.42
N HIS A 41 -10.55 -4.92 7.51
CA HIS A 41 -9.84 -5.42 8.70
C HIS A 41 -10.23 -4.61 9.95
N LEU A 42 -10.14 -3.28 9.91
CA LEU A 42 -10.49 -2.43 11.05
C LEU A 42 -11.93 -2.68 11.53
N LEU A 43 -12.88 -2.72 10.59
CA LEU A 43 -14.30 -2.87 10.95
C LEU A 43 -14.64 -4.30 11.40
N GLN A 44 -13.96 -5.31 10.88
CA GLN A 44 -14.13 -6.71 11.32
C GLN A 44 -13.51 -6.97 12.69
N VAL A 45 -12.29 -6.48 12.93
CA VAL A 45 -11.55 -6.75 14.17
C VAL A 45 -12.06 -5.91 15.34
N TYR A 46 -12.34 -4.63 15.08
CA TYR A 46 -12.67 -3.67 16.14
C TYR A 46 -14.15 -3.31 16.22
N GLY A 47 -14.96 -3.81 15.28
CA GLY A 47 -16.41 -3.56 15.25
C GLY A 47 -16.74 -2.07 15.29
N THR A 48 -17.47 -1.63 16.31
CA THR A 48 -17.91 -0.23 16.48
C THR A 48 -16.93 0.64 17.27
N ARG A 49 -15.75 0.12 17.62
CA ARG A 49 -14.75 0.89 18.37
C ARG A 49 -14.30 2.14 17.62
N TYR A 50 -14.17 2.03 16.30
CA TYR A 50 -13.75 3.12 15.42
C TYR A 50 -14.86 3.53 14.46
N THR A 51 -14.97 4.82 14.20
CA THR A 51 -15.64 5.35 13.02
C THR A 51 -14.60 5.43 11.91
N VAL A 52 -14.85 4.79 10.78
CA VAL A 52 -13.90 4.72 9.65
C VAL A 52 -14.43 5.57 8.51
N LEU A 53 -13.65 6.59 8.14
CA LEU A 53 -13.91 7.47 7.02
C LEU A 53 -13.07 7.04 5.83
N CYS A 54 -13.69 6.69 4.74
CA CYS A 54 -13.03 6.34 3.47
C CYS A 54 -13.06 7.56 2.55
N PHE A 55 -11.91 8.10 2.17
CA PHE A 55 -11.80 9.17 1.17
C PHE A 55 -11.12 8.63 -0.09
N ASP A 56 -11.81 8.68 -1.24
CA ASP A 56 -11.30 8.13 -2.49
C ASP A 56 -11.88 8.88 -3.69
N ILE A 57 -11.06 9.06 -4.73
CA ILE A 57 -11.49 9.67 -6.00
C ILE A 57 -12.24 8.68 -6.90
N LEU A 58 -12.14 7.36 -6.62
CA LEU A 58 -12.61 6.27 -7.48
C LEU A 58 -11.99 6.30 -8.88
N ASP A 59 -10.66 6.41 -8.93
CA ASP A 59 -9.91 6.31 -10.19
C ASP A 59 -9.97 4.86 -10.73
N TYR A 60 -9.49 4.64 -11.96
CA TYR A 60 -9.58 3.40 -12.73
C TYR A 60 -9.17 2.11 -11.98
N CYS A 61 -8.27 2.21 -11.00
CA CYS A 61 -7.79 1.08 -10.19
C CYS A 61 -8.44 0.99 -8.79
N ALA A 62 -9.45 1.82 -8.53
CA ALA A 62 -10.27 1.78 -7.32
C ALA A 62 -11.68 1.26 -7.65
N SER A 63 -12.32 0.60 -6.69
CA SER A 63 -13.67 0.09 -6.86
C SER A 63 -14.44 0.13 -5.54
N LYS A 64 -15.70 0.55 -5.59
CA LYS A 64 -16.60 0.41 -4.44
C LYS A 64 -16.77 -1.04 -3.99
N CYS A 65 -16.51 -2.02 -4.87
CA CYS A 65 -16.50 -3.43 -4.51
C CYS A 65 -15.50 -3.75 -3.39
N ASN A 66 -14.40 -3.00 -3.29
CA ASN A 66 -13.43 -3.15 -2.20
C ASN A 66 -14.01 -2.81 -0.81
N ILE A 67 -15.01 -1.95 -0.74
CA ILE A 67 -15.63 -1.47 0.51
C ILE A 67 -17.09 -1.94 0.67
N HIS A 68 -17.68 -2.54 -0.36
CA HIS A 68 -19.07 -3.01 -0.34
C HIS A 68 -19.41 -3.90 0.88
N PRO A 69 -18.52 -4.84 1.33
CA PRO A 69 -18.83 -5.68 2.49
C PRO A 69 -19.08 -4.90 3.79
N VAL A 70 -18.63 -3.65 3.87
CA VAL A 70 -18.70 -2.82 5.09
C VAL A 70 -19.51 -1.53 4.91
N GLU A 71 -19.95 -1.19 3.70
CA GLU A 71 -20.64 0.08 3.43
C GLU A 71 -21.98 0.23 4.16
N HIS A 72 -22.60 -0.87 4.59
CA HIS A 72 -23.85 -0.90 5.35
C HIS A 72 -23.66 -0.64 6.85
N LEU A 73 -22.41 -0.61 7.35
CA LEU A 73 -22.14 -0.43 8.77
C LEU A 73 -22.34 1.03 9.19
N PRO A 74 -22.97 1.30 10.36
CA PRO A 74 -23.30 2.65 10.78
C PRO A 74 -22.10 3.53 11.12
N ASN A 75 -20.95 2.92 11.37
CA ASN A 75 -19.68 3.57 11.68
C ASN A 75 -18.70 3.60 10.48
N PHE A 76 -19.20 3.36 9.26
CA PHE A 76 -18.45 3.54 8.02
C PHE A 76 -19.06 4.69 7.20
N HIS A 77 -18.20 5.59 6.70
CA HIS A 77 -18.60 6.71 5.86
C HIS A 77 -17.70 6.85 4.65
N PHE A 78 -18.28 6.99 3.46
CA PHE A 78 -17.56 7.21 2.21
C PHE A 78 -17.64 8.66 1.74
N PHE A 79 -16.49 9.23 1.40
CA PHE A 79 -16.32 10.55 0.83
C PHE A 79 -15.64 10.45 -0.54
N GLY A 80 -16.37 10.81 -1.60
CA GLY A 80 -15.82 10.90 -2.94
C GLY A 80 -15.13 12.24 -3.17
N GLY A 81 -13.85 12.24 -3.57
CA GLY A 81 -13.13 13.49 -3.86
C GLY A 81 -11.67 13.31 -4.26
N ASP A 82 -11.13 14.36 -4.88
CA ASP A 82 -9.71 14.48 -5.20
C ASP A 82 -8.97 15.09 -4.00
N LEU A 83 -7.89 14.46 -3.54
CA LEU A 83 -7.04 15.01 -2.47
C LEU A 83 -6.37 16.35 -2.86
N CYS A 84 -6.25 16.61 -4.16
CA CYS A 84 -5.74 17.89 -4.65
C CYS A 84 -6.78 19.03 -4.60
N ASP A 85 -7.99 18.76 -4.12
CA ASP A 85 -9.04 19.74 -3.87
C ASP A 85 -9.11 20.06 -2.36
N PRO A 86 -8.56 21.21 -1.89
CA PRO A 86 -8.52 21.55 -0.48
C PRO A 86 -9.92 21.66 0.16
N ASP A 87 -10.91 22.10 -0.60
CA ASP A 87 -12.28 22.29 -0.07
C ASP A 87 -12.92 20.94 0.23
N ARG A 88 -12.72 19.94 -0.65
CA ARG A 88 -13.19 18.58 -0.44
C ARG A 88 -12.53 17.91 0.75
N VAL A 89 -11.21 18.08 0.91
CA VAL A 89 -10.48 17.55 2.05
C VAL A 89 -10.93 18.22 3.34
N THR A 90 -10.99 19.55 3.36
CA THR A 90 -11.40 20.33 4.55
C THR A 90 -12.83 19.99 4.99
N ALA A 91 -13.73 19.71 4.05
CA ALA A 91 -15.12 19.33 4.38
C ALA A 91 -15.22 18.07 5.24
N VAL A 92 -14.26 17.13 5.14
CA VAL A 92 -14.23 15.94 6.00
C VAL A 92 -13.93 16.33 7.45
N PHE A 93 -12.93 17.20 7.66
CA PHE A 93 -12.52 17.66 8.99
C PHE A 93 -13.56 18.60 9.63
N GLN A 94 -14.41 19.25 8.82
CA GLN A 94 -15.55 20.04 9.33
C GLN A 94 -16.70 19.16 9.82
N GLN A 95 -16.88 17.97 9.23
CA GLN A 95 -17.97 17.06 9.58
C GLN A 95 -17.59 16.09 10.71
N PHE A 96 -16.30 15.74 10.82
CA PHE A 96 -15.80 14.76 11.78
C PHE A 96 -14.55 15.28 12.49
N THR A 97 -14.45 14.98 13.78
CA THR A 97 -13.18 15.09 14.50
C THR A 97 -12.33 13.89 14.11
N VAL A 98 -11.33 14.11 13.24
CA VAL A 98 -10.42 13.06 12.78
C VAL A 98 -9.26 12.93 13.76
N ASP A 99 -9.10 11.74 14.36
CA ASP A 99 -8.07 11.47 15.36
C ASP A 99 -6.83 10.81 14.73
N ALA A 100 -7.05 9.91 13.74
CA ALA A 100 -5.95 9.24 13.05
C ALA A 100 -6.16 9.22 11.53
N ILE A 101 -5.06 9.21 10.78
CA ILE A 101 -5.07 9.15 9.32
C ILE A 101 -4.15 8.02 8.86
N VAL A 102 -4.64 7.19 7.92
CA VAL A 102 -3.81 6.25 7.16
C VAL A 102 -3.92 6.60 5.68
N HIS A 103 -2.83 7.12 5.13
CA HIS A 103 -2.81 7.73 3.80
C HIS A 103 -2.28 6.75 2.76
N PHE A 104 -3.19 5.94 2.16
CA PHE A 104 -2.87 5.02 1.06
C PHE A 104 -3.01 5.64 -0.34
N ALA A 105 -3.77 6.72 -0.47
CA ALA A 105 -4.05 7.32 -1.77
C ALA A 105 -2.77 7.72 -2.51
N ALA A 106 -2.54 7.08 -3.65
CA ALA A 106 -1.43 7.37 -4.54
C ALA A 106 -1.66 6.76 -5.93
N ASN A 107 -1.16 7.43 -6.98
CA ASN A 107 -0.92 6.78 -8.25
C ASN A 107 0.33 5.89 -8.09
N SER A 108 0.21 4.58 -8.41
CA SER A 108 1.24 3.60 -8.07
C SER A 108 1.71 2.71 -9.23
N HIS A 109 1.28 2.98 -10.47
CA HIS A 109 1.67 2.17 -11.64
C HIS A 109 2.87 2.78 -12.35
N VAL A 110 4.04 2.11 -12.24
CA VAL A 110 5.32 2.63 -12.75
C VAL A 110 5.25 2.91 -14.26
N ASP A 111 4.67 2.01 -15.08
CA ASP A 111 4.58 2.21 -16.53
C ASP A 111 3.76 3.48 -16.87
N GLN A 112 2.67 3.73 -16.15
CA GLN A 112 1.90 4.97 -16.33
C GLN A 112 2.68 6.20 -15.88
N SER A 113 3.56 6.08 -14.88
CA SER A 113 4.41 7.21 -14.47
C SER A 113 5.42 7.62 -15.53
N LEU A 114 5.84 6.69 -16.40
CA LEU A 114 6.70 6.98 -17.55
C LEU A 114 5.96 7.69 -18.68
N VAL A 115 4.64 7.43 -18.81
CA VAL A 115 3.80 8.05 -19.82
C VAL A 115 3.29 9.43 -19.39
N ASN A 116 2.87 9.56 -18.12
CA ASN A 116 2.30 10.80 -17.58
C ASN A 116 2.90 11.16 -16.20
N PRO A 117 4.19 11.53 -16.15
CA PRO A 117 4.90 11.76 -14.88
C PRO A 117 4.32 12.90 -14.04
N VAL A 118 3.82 13.96 -14.68
CA VAL A 118 3.28 15.16 -13.99
C VAL A 118 2.04 14.82 -13.17
N SER A 119 1.18 13.89 -13.62
CA SER A 119 0.01 13.46 -12.86
C SER A 119 0.40 12.78 -11.56
N PHE A 120 1.52 12.05 -11.53
CA PHE A 120 2.05 11.43 -10.31
C PHE A 120 2.53 12.47 -9.30
N THR A 121 3.23 13.52 -9.76
CA THR A 121 3.62 14.63 -8.90
C THR A 121 2.39 15.35 -8.34
N ARG A 122 1.41 15.67 -9.17
CA ARG A 122 0.17 16.31 -8.72
C ARG A 122 -0.54 15.45 -7.67
N ASN A 123 -0.82 14.18 -7.99
CA ASN A 123 -1.60 13.33 -7.09
C ASN A 123 -0.82 12.96 -5.83
N ASN A 124 0.41 12.45 -5.96
CA ASN A 124 1.15 11.89 -4.83
C ASN A 124 1.80 12.97 -3.95
N VAL A 125 2.25 14.10 -4.53
CA VAL A 125 2.91 15.17 -3.77
C VAL A 125 1.91 16.23 -3.33
N THR A 126 1.17 16.83 -4.30
CA THR A 126 0.22 17.90 -3.96
C THR A 126 -0.93 17.36 -3.12
N GLY A 127 -1.50 16.19 -3.45
CA GLY A 127 -2.57 15.58 -2.66
C GLY A 127 -2.13 15.26 -1.22
N THR A 128 -0.92 14.73 -1.04
CA THR A 128 -0.34 14.52 0.31
C THR A 128 -0.18 15.84 1.06
N HIS A 129 0.33 16.88 0.39
CA HIS A 129 0.53 18.20 1.00
C HIS A 129 -0.79 18.83 1.45
N VAL A 130 -1.84 18.78 0.62
CA VAL A 130 -3.18 19.28 0.97
C VAL A 130 -3.75 18.54 2.19
N LEU A 131 -3.61 17.21 2.24
CA LEU A 131 -4.08 16.41 3.36
C LEU A 131 -3.32 16.74 4.66
N LEU A 132 -2.00 16.88 4.59
CA LEU A 132 -1.16 17.28 5.73
C LEU A 132 -1.56 18.65 6.27
N GLU A 133 -1.79 19.62 5.39
CA GLU A 133 -2.17 20.98 5.80
C GLU A 133 -3.57 20.99 6.43
N ALA A 134 -4.55 20.27 5.87
CA ALA A 134 -5.86 20.14 6.46
C ALA A 134 -5.82 19.47 7.86
N ALA A 135 -5.04 18.40 8.00
CA ALA A 135 -4.83 17.71 9.28
C ALA A 135 -4.17 18.64 10.32
N ARG A 136 -3.15 19.42 9.89
CA ARG A 136 -2.47 20.41 10.75
C ARG A 136 -3.43 21.50 11.23
N GLN A 137 -4.27 22.03 10.34
CA GLN A 137 -5.23 23.08 10.66
C GLN A 137 -6.35 22.57 11.59
N ALA A 138 -6.78 21.32 11.42
CA ALA A 138 -7.75 20.69 12.31
C ALA A 138 -7.23 20.52 13.73
N GLY A 139 -5.93 20.22 13.91
CA GLY A 139 -5.27 20.15 15.21
C GLY A 139 -5.70 18.97 16.10
N THR A 140 -6.50 18.04 15.57
CA THR A 140 -7.05 16.90 16.31
C THR A 140 -6.30 15.59 16.05
N VAL A 141 -5.51 15.53 14.97
CA VAL A 141 -4.83 14.31 14.53
C VAL A 141 -3.68 13.98 15.47
N VAL A 142 -3.78 12.84 16.16
CA VAL A 142 -2.76 12.32 17.07
C VAL A 142 -1.88 11.26 16.42
N ARG A 143 -2.22 10.82 15.19
CA ARG A 143 -1.45 9.85 14.42
C ARG A 143 -1.71 9.98 12.92
N PHE A 144 -0.66 10.15 12.14
CA PHE A 144 -0.70 10.22 10.69
C PHE A 144 0.27 9.19 10.10
N ILE A 145 -0.24 8.14 9.46
CA ILE A 145 0.58 7.14 8.78
C ILE A 145 0.65 7.48 7.28
N HIS A 146 1.84 7.88 6.83
CA HIS A 146 2.12 8.08 5.40
C HIS A 146 2.63 6.79 4.78
N VAL A 147 1.86 6.24 3.86
CA VAL A 147 2.20 4.98 3.18
C VAL A 147 3.08 5.30 1.96
N SER A 148 4.33 4.88 2.01
CA SER A 148 5.31 4.99 0.94
C SER A 148 5.66 3.61 0.36
N THR A 149 6.78 3.48 -0.32
CA THR A 149 7.24 2.30 -1.04
C THR A 149 8.74 2.08 -0.82
N ASP A 150 9.21 0.85 -0.93
CA ASP A 150 10.62 0.49 -0.95
C ASP A 150 11.37 1.08 -2.17
N GLU A 151 10.66 1.36 -3.25
CA GLU A 151 11.23 1.96 -4.46
C GLU A 151 11.88 3.34 -4.21
N VAL A 152 11.57 4.01 -3.09
CA VAL A 152 12.19 5.31 -2.76
C VAL A 152 13.69 5.18 -2.45
N TYR A 153 14.15 3.99 -2.05
CA TYR A 153 15.58 3.72 -1.83
C TYR A 153 16.36 3.63 -3.15
N GLY A 154 15.68 3.29 -4.26
CA GLY A 154 16.31 2.96 -5.52
C GLY A 154 16.83 1.51 -5.53
N GLU A 155 17.57 1.17 -6.58
CA GLU A 155 18.09 -0.18 -6.79
C GLU A 155 19.22 -0.55 -5.81
N ASN A 156 19.17 -1.76 -5.25
CA ASN A 156 20.34 -2.34 -4.59
C ASN A 156 21.45 -2.55 -5.61
N ARG A 157 22.65 -2.04 -5.32
CA ARG A 157 23.81 -2.16 -6.23
C ARG A 157 24.24 -3.63 -6.37
N PRO A 158 24.80 -4.03 -7.51
CA PRO A 158 25.19 -5.43 -7.76
C PRO A 158 26.12 -6.05 -6.71
N ASN A 159 26.92 -5.23 -6.01
CA ASN A 159 27.85 -5.65 -4.96
C ASN A 159 27.38 -5.25 -3.55
N GLN A 160 26.13 -4.85 -3.42
CA GLN A 160 25.55 -4.54 -2.11
C GLN A 160 25.09 -5.83 -1.46
N ASP A 161 25.68 -6.16 -0.33
CA ASP A 161 25.47 -7.37 0.45
C ASP A 161 24.58 -7.13 1.70
N TYR A 162 23.93 -5.98 1.76
CA TYR A 162 23.02 -5.60 2.85
C TYR A 162 21.67 -5.09 2.32
N ALA A 163 20.63 -5.32 3.11
CA ALA A 163 19.29 -4.78 2.89
C ALA A 163 19.22 -3.31 3.29
N PHE A 164 18.45 -2.48 2.58
CA PHE A 164 18.19 -1.11 3.00
C PHE A 164 17.42 -1.07 4.32
N THR A 165 17.91 -0.27 5.24
CA THR A 165 17.26 0.08 6.49
C THR A 165 16.51 1.39 6.37
N GLU A 166 15.71 1.75 7.36
CA GLU A 166 14.96 3.00 7.39
C GLU A 166 15.86 4.26 7.43
N GLU A 167 17.14 4.11 7.83
CA GLU A 167 18.13 5.17 7.91
C GLU A 167 18.87 5.43 6.58
N ASP A 168 18.68 4.54 5.59
CA ASP A 168 19.34 4.68 4.30
C ASP A 168 18.75 5.85 3.49
N ARG A 169 19.61 6.45 2.66
CA ARG A 169 19.25 7.58 1.83
C ARG A 169 18.31 7.17 0.71
N LEU A 170 17.35 8.03 0.42
CA LEU A 170 16.46 7.86 -0.71
C LEU A 170 17.19 8.21 -2.02
N ASN A 171 17.03 7.35 -3.02
CA ASN A 171 17.61 7.53 -4.37
C ASN A 171 16.66 6.99 -5.44
N PRO A 172 15.43 7.54 -5.55
CA PRO A 172 14.41 7.02 -6.47
C PRO A 172 14.86 7.11 -7.93
N THR A 173 14.48 6.13 -8.74
CA THR A 173 14.99 5.91 -10.10
C THR A 173 13.95 6.10 -11.19
N ASN A 174 12.67 6.24 -10.83
CA ASN A 174 11.56 6.44 -11.77
C ASN A 174 10.59 7.54 -11.26
N PRO A 175 9.70 8.09 -12.12
CA PRO A 175 8.82 9.19 -11.73
C PRO A 175 7.86 8.84 -10.59
N TYR A 176 7.39 7.58 -10.50
CA TYR A 176 6.56 7.14 -9.39
C TYR A 176 7.34 7.18 -8.08
N SER A 177 8.48 6.49 -8.00
CA SER A 177 9.29 6.45 -6.78
C SER A 177 9.78 7.84 -6.38
N ALA A 178 10.12 8.70 -7.36
CA ALA A 178 10.49 10.10 -7.12
C ALA A 178 9.32 10.90 -6.51
N SER A 179 8.08 10.70 -6.99
CA SER A 179 6.91 11.37 -6.43
C SER A 179 6.61 10.89 -4.99
N LYS A 180 6.83 9.60 -4.69
CA LYS A 180 6.67 9.05 -3.33
C LYS A 180 7.76 9.59 -2.39
N ALA A 181 9.02 9.64 -2.82
CA ALA A 181 10.11 10.23 -2.04
C ALA A 181 9.86 11.73 -1.77
N ALA A 182 9.38 12.49 -2.75
CA ALA A 182 9.01 13.89 -2.58
C ALA A 182 7.86 14.06 -1.56
N ALA A 183 6.85 13.19 -1.58
CA ALA A 183 5.78 13.19 -0.59
C ALA A 183 6.31 12.89 0.82
N GLU A 184 7.25 11.95 0.98
CA GLU A 184 7.94 11.71 2.26
C GLU A 184 8.69 12.96 2.75
N MET A 185 9.39 13.68 1.84
CA MET A 185 10.09 14.92 2.22
C MET A 185 9.12 15.98 2.74
N ILE A 186 7.94 16.14 2.12
CA ILE A 186 6.88 17.03 2.62
C ILE A 186 6.39 16.56 3.98
N ALA A 187 6.07 15.26 4.15
CA ALA A 187 5.64 14.70 5.42
C ALA A 187 6.68 14.94 6.52
N ASN A 188 7.97 14.73 6.24
CA ASN A 188 9.07 15.03 7.16
C ASN A 188 9.16 16.51 7.52
N ALA A 189 8.96 17.41 6.54
CA ALA A 189 8.94 18.86 6.82
C ALA A 189 7.82 19.21 7.82
N TYR A 190 6.63 18.62 7.68
CA TYR A 190 5.53 18.81 8.63
C TYR A 190 5.82 18.19 10.00
N ARG A 191 6.48 17.04 10.05
CA ARG A 191 6.94 16.42 11.29
C ARG A 191 7.89 17.33 12.08
N TYR A 192 8.90 17.90 11.41
CA TYR A 192 9.90 18.72 12.06
C TYR A 192 9.41 20.15 12.34
N SER A 193 8.76 20.78 11.37
CA SER A 193 8.39 22.20 11.49
C SER A 193 7.14 22.43 12.32
N PHE A 194 6.19 21.50 12.29
CA PHE A 194 4.89 21.64 12.95
C PHE A 194 4.64 20.58 14.04
N HIS A 195 5.62 19.71 14.29
CA HIS A 195 5.52 18.62 15.28
C HIS A 195 4.33 17.70 15.05
N MET A 196 3.94 17.50 13.78
CA MET A 196 2.87 16.58 13.44
C MET A 196 3.25 15.13 13.76
N PRO A 197 2.32 14.33 14.30
CA PRO A 197 2.56 12.95 14.74
C PRO A 197 2.61 11.99 13.55
N ILE A 198 3.62 12.11 12.70
CA ILE A 198 3.75 11.37 11.44
C ILE A 198 4.60 10.12 11.62
N ILE A 199 4.11 9.00 11.09
CA ILE A 199 4.82 7.75 10.89
C ILE A 199 4.90 7.52 9.37
N ILE A 200 6.06 7.07 8.88
CA ILE A 200 6.24 6.70 7.48
C ILE A 200 6.36 5.18 7.39
N THR A 201 5.79 4.58 6.34
CA THR A 201 5.99 3.17 6.04
C THR A 201 6.50 3.00 4.62
N ARG A 202 7.44 2.07 4.40
CA ARG A 202 7.98 1.73 3.08
C ARG A 202 7.77 0.23 2.86
N CYS A 203 6.87 -0.11 1.93
CA CYS A 203 6.41 -1.48 1.74
C CYS A 203 6.93 -2.05 0.42
N ASN A 204 7.33 -3.33 0.44
CA ASN A 204 7.57 -4.12 -0.76
C ASN A 204 6.28 -4.28 -1.59
N ASN A 205 6.37 -4.98 -2.74
CA ASN A 205 5.19 -5.20 -3.57
C ASN A 205 4.12 -5.99 -2.81
N VAL A 206 2.93 -5.42 -2.72
CA VAL A 206 1.78 -6.08 -2.09
C VAL A 206 0.99 -6.83 -3.16
N PHE A 207 0.52 -8.03 -2.85
CA PHE A 207 -0.36 -8.80 -3.73
C PHE A 207 -1.45 -9.51 -2.95
N GLY A 208 -2.52 -9.90 -3.66
CA GLY A 208 -3.66 -10.60 -3.05
C GLY A 208 -4.96 -10.42 -3.83
N PRO A 209 -6.05 -11.00 -3.34
CA PRO A 209 -7.41 -10.79 -3.83
C PRO A 209 -7.78 -9.31 -3.95
N CYS A 210 -8.56 -8.96 -4.96
CA CYS A 210 -9.03 -7.59 -5.24
C CYS A 210 -7.94 -6.61 -5.73
N GLN A 211 -6.74 -7.04 -6.06
CA GLN A 211 -5.74 -6.16 -6.67
C GLN A 211 -6.08 -5.87 -8.13
N TYR A 212 -5.90 -4.62 -8.59
CA TYR A 212 -6.18 -4.27 -9.99
C TYR A 212 -5.23 -4.99 -10.96
N PRO A 213 -5.73 -5.56 -12.09
CA PRO A 213 -4.97 -6.46 -12.97
C PRO A 213 -3.93 -5.78 -13.88
N GLU A 214 -3.42 -4.61 -13.49
CA GLU A 214 -2.22 -4.01 -14.09
C GLU A 214 -0.93 -4.47 -13.41
N LYS A 215 -1.02 -4.93 -12.13
CA LYS A 215 0.13 -5.38 -11.35
C LYS A 215 0.52 -6.81 -11.74
N LEU A 216 1.77 -7.19 -11.52
CA LEU A 216 2.40 -8.39 -12.06
C LEU A 216 1.56 -9.67 -11.86
N ILE A 217 1.28 -10.04 -10.59
CA ILE A 217 0.59 -11.29 -10.26
C ILE A 217 -0.83 -11.30 -10.80
N PRO A 218 -1.68 -10.28 -10.56
CA PRO A 218 -3.02 -10.26 -11.12
C PRO A 218 -3.04 -10.17 -12.65
N LYS A 219 -2.10 -9.46 -13.27
CA LYS A 219 -1.97 -9.41 -14.72
C LYS A 219 -1.71 -10.81 -15.29
N PHE A 220 -0.76 -11.54 -14.72
CA PHE A 220 -0.44 -12.89 -15.16
C PHE A 220 -1.62 -13.86 -14.92
N ALA A 221 -2.29 -13.76 -13.78
CA ALA A 221 -3.51 -14.53 -13.51
C ALA A 221 -4.58 -14.32 -14.58
N MET A 222 -4.90 -13.04 -14.89
CA MET A 222 -5.90 -12.73 -15.90
C MET A 222 -5.48 -13.11 -17.32
N GLN A 223 -4.21 -13.00 -17.66
CA GLN A 223 -3.69 -13.47 -18.95
C GLN A 223 -3.88 -14.99 -19.09
N MET A 224 -3.54 -15.76 -18.06
CA MET A 224 -3.74 -17.22 -18.07
C MET A 224 -5.22 -17.62 -18.13
N LEU A 225 -6.08 -16.95 -17.36
CA LEU A 225 -7.54 -17.19 -17.42
C LEU A 225 -8.13 -16.94 -18.81
N ARG A 226 -7.57 -15.96 -19.54
CA ARG A 226 -7.99 -15.63 -20.91
C ARG A 226 -7.25 -16.41 -21.99
N SER A 227 -6.47 -17.43 -21.63
CA SER A 227 -5.63 -18.20 -22.56
C SER A 227 -4.64 -17.33 -23.34
N GLN A 228 -4.17 -16.25 -22.73
CA GLN A 228 -3.16 -15.34 -23.27
C GLN A 228 -1.78 -15.68 -22.68
N ARG A 229 -0.71 -15.30 -23.38
CA ARG A 229 0.64 -15.43 -22.88
C ARG A 229 0.92 -14.38 -21.79
N MET A 230 1.64 -14.79 -20.74
CA MET A 230 2.13 -13.85 -19.74
C MET A 230 3.29 -13.00 -20.31
N THR A 231 3.16 -11.69 -20.21
CA THR A 231 4.14 -10.75 -20.77
C THR A 231 5.27 -10.46 -19.78
N LEU A 232 6.50 -10.85 -20.13
CA LEU A 232 7.71 -10.59 -19.36
C LEU A 232 8.48 -9.40 -19.96
N HIS A 233 8.82 -8.42 -19.14
CA HIS A 233 9.77 -7.38 -19.50
C HIS A 233 11.19 -7.96 -19.51
N GLY A 234 11.89 -7.89 -20.65
CA GLY A 234 13.19 -8.52 -20.85
C GLY A 234 13.13 -10.02 -20.56
N GLU A 235 14.11 -10.54 -19.84
CA GLU A 235 14.19 -11.96 -19.47
C GLU A 235 13.45 -12.31 -18.14
N GLY A 236 12.80 -11.33 -17.50
CA GLY A 236 12.14 -11.51 -16.21
C GLY A 236 13.11 -11.71 -15.04
N ASN A 237 14.35 -11.24 -15.15
CA ASN A 237 15.39 -11.41 -14.13
C ASN A 237 15.27 -10.43 -12.95
N ALA A 238 14.42 -9.42 -13.04
CA ALA A 238 14.16 -8.51 -11.92
C ALA A 238 13.69 -9.29 -10.68
N VAL A 239 14.24 -8.97 -9.52
CA VAL A 239 13.95 -9.61 -8.23
C VAL A 239 13.07 -8.69 -7.41
N ARG A 240 12.02 -9.22 -6.77
CA ARG A 240 11.10 -8.46 -5.94
C ARG A 240 10.72 -9.23 -4.68
N GLY A 241 10.54 -8.49 -3.59
CA GLY A 241 9.80 -8.97 -2.43
C GLY A 241 8.31 -8.82 -2.67
N PHE A 242 7.54 -9.86 -2.36
CA PHE A 242 6.09 -9.85 -2.46
C PHE A 242 5.46 -10.19 -1.12
N VAL A 243 4.68 -9.27 -0.55
CA VAL A 243 4.01 -9.46 0.74
C VAL A 243 2.51 -9.63 0.50
N PHE A 244 1.90 -10.61 1.17
CA PHE A 244 0.46 -10.82 1.08
C PHE A 244 -0.32 -9.67 1.72
N ALA A 245 -1.43 -9.25 1.10
CA ALA A 245 -2.25 -8.15 1.58
C ALA A 245 -2.73 -8.34 3.03
N GLY A 246 -3.04 -9.57 3.43
CA GLY A 246 -3.42 -9.88 4.80
C GLY A 246 -2.31 -9.58 5.82
N ASP A 247 -1.07 -9.93 5.51
CA ASP A 247 0.07 -9.62 6.38
C ASP A 247 0.41 -8.13 6.39
N VAL A 248 0.20 -7.46 5.26
CA VAL A 248 0.40 -6.00 5.14
C VAL A 248 -0.60 -5.24 6.00
N VAL A 249 -1.89 -5.61 5.99
CA VAL A 249 -2.87 -4.92 6.85
C VAL A 249 -2.64 -5.20 8.33
N ASN A 250 -2.13 -6.39 8.70
CA ASN A 250 -1.67 -6.67 10.06
C ASN A 250 -0.47 -5.78 10.47
N ALA A 251 0.44 -5.47 9.52
CA ALA A 251 1.52 -4.53 9.77
C ALA A 251 0.98 -3.11 10.02
N PHE A 252 0.05 -2.63 9.18
CA PHE A 252 -0.58 -1.32 9.36
C PHE A 252 -1.39 -1.24 10.66
N ASP A 253 -2.09 -2.30 11.03
CA ASP A 253 -2.81 -2.38 12.30
C ASP A 253 -1.85 -2.27 13.49
N LEU A 254 -0.76 -3.01 13.47
CA LEU A 254 0.27 -2.94 14.49
C LEU A 254 0.93 -1.56 14.57
N ILE A 255 1.28 -0.96 13.42
CA ILE A 255 1.86 0.39 13.35
C ILE A 255 0.85 1.44 13.83
N LEU A 256 -0.43 1.30 13.48
CA LEU A 256 -1.49 2.19 13.97
C LEU A 256 -1.57 2.16 15.50
N HIS A 257 -1.43 1.01 16.15
CA HIS A 257 -1.61 0.87 17.59
C HIS A 257 -0.31 1.03 18.39
N ARG A 258 0.83 0.57 17.86
CA ARG A 258 2.10 0.48 18.59
C ARG A 258 3.26 1.23 17.94
N GLY A 259 3.13 1.63 16.67
CA GLY A 259 4.19 2.36 15.97
C GLY A 259 4.56 3.64 16.71
N LEU A 260 5.84 3.93 16.82
CA LEU A 260 6.33 5.14 17.45
C LEU A 260 6.18 6.32 16.49
N VAL A 261 5.58 7.41 16.99
CA VAL A 261 5.47 8.65 16.24
C VAL A 261 6.88 9.14 15.88
N SER A 262 7.00 9.71 14.70
CA SER A 262 8.27 10.17 14.13
C SER A 262 9.23 9.06 13.69
N GLU A 263 8.76 7.82 13.61
CA GLU A 263 9.54 6.70 13.08
C GLU A 263 9.16 6.35 11.63
N THR A 264 10.05 5.65 10.97
CA THR A 264 9.83 5.00 9.67
C THR A 264 9.89 3.48 9.88
N TYR A 265 9.06 2.72 9.15
CA TYR A 265 9.02 1.26 9.21
C TYR A 265 9.03 0.66 7.81
N ASN A 266 9.98 -0.22 7.55
CA ASN A 266 9.95 -1.09 6.37
C ASN A 266 8.99 -2.26 6.60
N ILE A 267 8.21 -2.61 5.56
CA ILE A 267 7.34 -3.79 5.53
C ILE A 267 7.86 -4.67 4.39
N SER A 268 8.60 -5.72 4.72
CA SER A 268 9.36 -6.50 3.74
C SER A 268 8.96 -7.97 3.73
N SER A 269 9.06 -8.60 2.56
CA SER A 269 8.93 -10.05 2.43
C SER A 269 10.22 -10.76 2.82
N LYS A 270 10.06 -11.93 3.42
CA LYS A 270 11.18 -12.86 3.69
C LYS A 270 11.78 -13.42 2.41
N GLU A 271 10.98 -13.57 1.35
CA GLU A 271 11.40 -14.18 0.09
C GLU A 271 11.58 -13.13 -1.00
N GLN A 272 12.75 -13.17 -1.65
CA GLN A 272 13.07 -12.36 -2.82
C GLN A 272 12.96 -13.24 -4.07
N ILE A 273 12.02 -12.95 -4.99
CA ILE A 273 11.65 -13.83 -6.09
C ILE A 273 11.88 -13.13 -7.43
N LYS A 274 12.48 -13.86 -8.39
CA LYS A 274 12.56 -13.38 -9.77
C LYS A 274 11.19 -13.38 -10.44
N VAL A 275 10.92 -12.37 -11.25
CA VAL A 275 9.64 -12.25 -11.99
C VAL A 275 9.35 -13.50 -12.84
N ILE A 276 10.39 -14.08 -13.48
CA ILE A 276 10.25 -15.33 -14.24
C ILE A 276 9.83 -16.51 -13.35
N ASP A 277 10.30 -16.55 -12.10
CA ASP A 277 9.95 -17.65 -11.19
C ASP A 277 8.52 -17.49 -10.65
N VAL A 278 8.04 -16.25 -10.47
CA VAL A 278 6.62 -15.96 -10.21
C VAL A 278 5.76 -16.50 -11.37
N ALA A 279 6.13 -16.20 -12.62
CA ALA A 279 5.42 -16.70 -13.79
C ALA A 279 5.37 -18.25 -13.82
N LYS A 280 6.50 -18.91 -13.52
CA LYS A 280 6.56 -20.39 -13.45
C LYS A 280 5.70 -20.96 -12.33
N ARG A 281 5.60 -20.29 -11.16
CA ARG A 281 4.71 -20.73 -10.07
C ARG A 281 3.24 -20.59 -10.46
N ILE A 282 2.85 -19.50 -11.14
CA ILE A 282 1.51 -19.31 -11.70
C ILE A 282 1.19 -20.40 -12.74
N LEU A 283 2.11 -20.67 -13.67
CA LEU A 283 1.92 -21.74 -14.66
C LEU A 283 1.68 -23.11 -14.02
N ARG A 284 2.44 -23.46 -12.98
CA ARG A 284 2.27 -24.72 -12.25
C ARG A 284 0.88 -24.84 -11.61
N TRP A 285 0.33 -23.73 -11.13
CA TRP A 285 -1.02 -23.71 -10.58
C TRP A 285 -2.10 -23.96 -11.64
N PHE A 286 -1.97 -23.35 -12.83
CA PHE A 286 -2.92 -23.53 -13.93
C PHE A 286 -2.79 -24.88 -14.64
N HIS A 287 -1.57 -25.40 -14.73
CA HIS A 287 -1.24 -26.61 -15.48
C HIS A 287 -0.47 -27.58 -14.59
N ALA A 288 -1.18 -28.54 -13.98
CA ALA A 288 -0.59 -29.60 -13.17
C ALA A 288 0.25 -30.58 -14.02
N GLY A 289 1.30 -30.11 -14.69
CA GLY A 289 2.15 -30.91 -15.58
C GLY A 289 3.62 -30.50 -15.52
N PRO A 290 4.54 -31.29 -16.10
CA PRO A 290 5.98 -31.01 -16.05
C PRO A 290 6.33 -29.72 -16.77
N SER A 291 7.27 -28.96 -16.20
CA SER A 291 7.66 -27.58 -16.53
C SER A 291 8.30 -27.36 -17.93
N HIS A 292 8.33 -28.35 -18.81
CA HIS A 292 9.07 -28.28 -20.08
C HIS A 292 8.40 -27.49 -21.19
N ALA A 293 7.20 -26.96 -20.97
CA ALA A 293 6.46 -26.17 -21.95
C ALA A 293 6.21 -24.71 -21.51
N CYS A 294 6.99 -24.18 -20.55
CA CYS A 294 6.78 -22.82 -20.04
C CYS A 294 6.88 -21.74 -21.13
N GLU A 295 7.77 -21.94 -22.12
CA GLU A 295 8.04 -20.94 -23.16
C GLU A 295 6.82 -20.60 -24.03
N GLN A 296 5.94 -21.58 -24.28
CA GLN A 296 4.73 -21.33 -25.07
C GLN A 296 3.72 -20.39 -24.39
N TYR A 297 3.79 -20.26 -23.06
CA TYR A 297 2.92 -19.40 -22.25
C TYR A 297 3.54 -18.07 -21.88
N LEU A 298 4.77 -17.82 -22.30
CA LEU A 298 5.50 -16.60 -22.02
C LEU A 298 5.72 -15.80 -23.31
N GLU A 299 5.62 -14.49 -23.20
CA GLU A 299 5.94 -13.54 -24.27
C GLU A 299 6.89 -12.49 -23.73
N THR A 300 8.11 -12.45 -24.27
CA THR A 300 9.07 -11.40 -23.93
C THR A 300 8.69 -10.11 -24.65
N VAL A 301 8.52 -9.05 -23.89
CA VAL A 301 8.33 -7.69 -24.41
C VAL A 301 9.56 -6.83 -24.13
N THR A 302 9.69 -5.72 -24.87
CA THR A 302 10.78 -4.76 -24.63
C THR A 302 10.79 -4.33 -23.17
N ASP A 303 11.98 -4.32 -22.56
CA ASP A 303 12.11 -3.88 -21.16
C ASP A 303 11.84 -2.37 -21.04
N ARG A 304 11.55 -1.93 -19.85
CA ARG A 304 11.42 -0.51 -19.50
C ARG A 304 12.72 0.23 -19.81
N PRO A 305 12.68 1.55 -20.12
CA PRO A 305 13.89 2.34 -20.29
C PRO A 305 14.86 2.22 -19.09
N PHE A 306 14.29 2.07 -17.90
CA PHE A 306 15.02 1.71 -16.68
C PHE A 306 14.12 0.78 -15.84
N ASN A 307 14.66 -0.36 -15.45
CA ASN A 307 13.98 -1.37 -14.65
C ASN A 307 14.92 -1.83 -13.54
N ASP A 308 14.67 -1.35 -12.33
CA ASP A 308 15.48 -1.71 -11.17
C ASP A 308 15.56 -3.23 -11.02
N ARG A 309 16.76 -3.74 -10.75
CA ARG A 309 17.01 -5.19 -10.65
C ARG A 309 16.45 -5.79 -9.38
N MET A 310 16.59 -5.08 -8.26
CA MET A 310 16.24 -5.61 -6.95
C MET A 310 15.90 -4.48 -5.97
N TYR A 311 14.93 -4.73 -5.09
CA TYR A 311 14.66 -3.95 -3.89
C TYR A 311 14.71 -4.89 -2.69
N TRP A 312 15.74 -4.76 -1.88
CA TRP A 312 15.94 -5.57 -0.69
C TRP A 312 15.99 -4.66 0.53
N THR A 313 15.02 -4.80 1.43
CA THR A 313 14.83 -3.95 2.61
C THR A 313 14.81 -4.80 3.87
N ASP A 314 15.31 -4.26 4.98
CA ASP A 314 15.29 -4.85 6.31
C ASP A 314 14.05 -4.37 7.07
N ASP A 315 13.30 -5.29 7.67
CA ASP A 315 12.09 -5.03 8.46
C ASP A 315 12.28 -5.33 9.96
N SER A 316 13.52 -5.45 10.42
CA SER A 316 13.86 -5.80 11.80
C SER A 316 13.18 -4.87 12.81
N LYS A 317 13.06 -3.59 12.49
CA LYS A 317 12.38 -2.58 13.30
C LYS A 317 10.88 -2.89 13.49
N LEU A 318 10.20 -3.27 12.43
CA LEU A 318 8.79 -3.68 12.49
C LEU A 318 8.63 -5.01 13.23
N ARG A 319 9.56 -5.96 13.04
CA ARG A 319 9.57 -7.23 13.80
C ARG A 319 9.74 -7.02 15.29
N GLN A 320 10.50 -6.02 15.72
CA GLN A 320 10.64 -5.66 17.13
C GLN A 320 9.32 -5.17 17.75
N LEU A 321 8.38 -4.63 16.95
CA LEU A 321 7.02 -4.33 17.40
C LEU A 321 6.16 -5.58 17.54
N GLY A 322 6.60 -6.73 17.01
CA GLY A 322 5.89 -8.02 17.05
C GLY A 322 5.23 -8.42 15.73
N TRP A 323 5.52 -7.74 14.62
CA TRP A 323 5.05 -8.18 13.31
C TRP A 323 5.85 -9.35 12.77
N GLU A 324 5.18 -10.23 12.07
CA GLU A 324 5.79 -11.28 11.26
C GLU A 324 4.93 -11.55 10.03
N GLU A 325 5.59 -11.91 8.93
CA GLU A 325 4.93 -12.46 7.75
C GLU A 325 4.46 -13.89 8.07
N LYS A 326 3.13 -14.10 8.04
CA LYS A 326 2.50 -15.37 8.48
C LYS A 326 2.17 -16.29 7.32
N VAL A 327 1.80 -15.71 6.18
CA VAL A 327 1.36 -16.47 5.01
C VAL A 327 2.53 -16.66 4.07
N SER A 328 2.84 -17.92 3.69
CA SER A 328 3.88 -18.18 2.70
C SER A 328 3.51 -17.59 1.34
N PHE A 329 4.51 -17.27 0.52
CA PHE A 329 4.25 -16.77 -0.84
C PHE A 329 3.37 -17.74 -1.66
N ASP A 330 3.63 -19.04 -1.59
CA ASP A 330 2.88 -20.03 -2.39
C ASP A 330 1.44 -20.20 -1.92
N ASP A 331 1.17 -20.13 -0.60
CA ASP A 331 -0.20 -20.15 -0.07
C ASP A 331 -0.96 -18.87 -0.47
N ALA A 332 -0.33 -17.70 -0.30
CA ALA A 332 -0.89 -16.42 -0.69
C ALA A 332 -1.14 -16.34 -2.21
N LEU A 333 -0.23 -16.91 -3.02
CA LEU A 333 -0.40 -17.00 -4.46
C LEU A 333 -1.60 -17.87 -4.81
N THR A 334 -1.75 -19.03 -4.17
CA THR A 334 -2.89 -19.92 -4.36
C THR A 334 -4.21 -19.21 -4.05
N MET A 335 -4.32 -18.58 -2.87
CA MET A 335 -5.51 -17.80 -2.48
C MET A 335 -5.83 -16.70 -3.51
N THR A 336 -4.79 -16.04 -4.02
CA THR A 336 -4.93 -14.98 -5.01
C THR A 336 -5.45 -15.52 -6.34
N LEU A 337 -4.86 -16.61 -6.85
CA LEU A 337 -5.26 -17.20 -8.12
C LEU A 337 -6.66 -17.79 -8.07
N GLU A 338 -7.05 -18.43 -6.96
CA GLU A 338 -8.43 -18.90 -6.72
C GLU A 338 -9.41 -17.74 -6.79
N TRP A 339 -9.11 -16.63 -6.12
CA TRP A 339 -9.96 -15.45 -6.15
C TRP A 339 -10.11 -14.89 -7.58
N TYR A 340 -9.01 -14.80 -8.37
CA TYR A 340 -9.10 -14.34 -9.76
C TYR A 340 -9.86 -15.30 -10.65
N ARG A 341 -9.73 -16.63 -10.46
CA ARG A 341 -10.53 -17.63 -11.16
C ARG A 341 -12.02 -17.41 -10.95
N ASP A 342 -12.42 -17.12 -9.72
CA ASP A 342 -13.83 -17.05 -9.33
C ASP A 342 -14.45 -15.66 -9.54
N HIS A 343 -13.64 -14.57 -9.49
CA HIS A 343 -14.15 -13.19 -9.47
C HIS A 343 -13.46 -12.25 -10.48
N GLY A 344 -12.32 -12.61 -11.05
CA GLY A 344 -11.46 -11.68 -11.78
C GLY A 344 -12.12 -10.99 -12.98
N GLU A 345 -12.99 -11.72 -13.71
CA GLU A 345 -13.68 -11.15 -14.86
C GLU A 345 -14.83 -10.20 -14.47
N THR A 346 -15.47 -10.43 -13.33
CA THR A 346 -16.67 -9.66 -12.93
C THR A 346 -16.35 -8.50 -12.01
N PHE A 347 -15.34 -8.64 -11.16
CA PHE A 347 -15.00 -7.63 -10.14
C PHE A 347 -14.55 -6.29 -10.74
N TRP A 348 -13.82 -6.34 -11.85
CA TRP A 348 -13.25 -5.15 -12.50
C TRP A 348 -13.97 -4.73 -13.79
N SER A 349 -14.94 -5.53 -14.28
CA SER A 349 -15.65 -5.27 -15.54
C SER A 349 -16.94 -4.48 -15.40
N ASP A 350 -17.49 -4.33 -14.18
CA ASP A 350 -18.76 -3.63 -13.96
C ASP A 350 -18.69 -2.71 -12.72
N PRO A 351 -18.79 -1.38 -12.88
CA PRO A 351 -19.01 -0.45 -11.80
C PRO A 351 -20.48 -0.46 -11.29
N GLY A 352 -21.31 -1.40 -11.71
CA GLY A 352 -22.71 -1.53 -11.33
C GLY A 352 -22.96 -2.15 -9.94
N PRO A 353 -24.19 -2.13 -9.42
CA PRO A 353 -24.51 -2.26 -8.00
C PRO A 353 -24.47 -3.68 -7.41
N VAL A 354 -23.84 -4.66 -8.05
CA VAL A 354 -23.87 -6.07 -7.57
C VAL A 354 -22.48 -6.67 -7.50
N CYS A 355 -21.71 -6.24 -6.50
CA CYS A 355 -20.54 -7.01 -6.06
C CYS A 355 -21.01 -8.23 -5.26
N LYS A 356 -21.15 -9.37 -5.91
CA LYS A 356 -21.37 -10.65 -5.22
C LYS A 356 -20.03 -11.13 -4.64
N LEU A 357 -19.64 -10.61 -3.50
CA LEU A 357 -18.62 -11.21 -2.65
C LEU A 357 -19.33 -12.22 -1.72
N ASN A 358 -19.58 -13.42 -2.19
CA ASN A 358 -19.92 -14.54 -1.33
C ASN A 358 -18.61 -15.11 -0.77
N GLY A 359 -18.39 -14.96 0.53
CA GLY A 359 -17.37 -15.66 1.29
C GLY A 359 -15.99 -14.97 1.28
N GLY A 360 -15.75 -14.10 2.27
CA GLY A 360 -14.39 -13.85 2.75
C GLY A 360 -13.89 -15.09 3.48
N PRO A 361 -12.57 -15.38 3.50
CA PRO A 361 -12.03 -16.38 4.40
C PRO A 361 -12.30 -15.93 5.84
N GLY A 362 -12.91 -16.84 6.62
CA GLY A 362 -13.15 -16.71 8.05
C GLY A 362 -11.83 -16.68 8.85
#